data_dff974800bf7405d24ab542022df3f95
#
_entry.id   dff974800bf7405d24ab542022df3f95
#
_cell.length_a   1.000
_cell.length_b   1.000
_cell.length_c   1.000
_cell.angle_alpha   90.00
_cell.angle_beta   90.00
_cell.angle_gamma   90.00
#
_symmetry.space_group_name_H-M   'P 1'
#
loop_
_entity.id
_entity.type
_entity.pdbx_description
1 polymer ?
#
loop_
_entity_poly.entity_id
_entity_poly.type
_entity_poly.pdbx_seq_one_letter_code
_entity_poly.pdbx_strand_id
1 'polypeptide(L)'
;MLDVYRLRLLRELDRRGTLAAVARALSYSPSAISQQLSQLEAETGVTLLEPVGRGVRLTPLARVLVTHTEAILERLEEAEADLQAAATEVRGTLRVASFQSVLFALIPSVLTRLAERHPGLRLEITHEQAIPAFDGLLAHEFDLVIGEEYPGVALPPVTGARTQLLARDELFLVLPSHGPYAVDVAADAPFRLADLAGVPWILDPPSTAPGAWARNACREAGFEPDVRYAGSDLLFEILLAERGHAASVIPGMLLSAVPRPGARIQRIPGRPHRRLTTGVRAGAAGQPAIRALREALRRAAREAGQREVPGTGLSPDGTLSGARSWCRRGPARCGRRASRGPRRGAPRGSRSRRSRAG
;
A
#
# COMPACT_ATOMS: atom_id res chain seq x y z
N MET A 1 17.55 25.48 31.82
CA MET A 1 17.46 25.39 30.32
C MET A 1 16.55 24.23 29.99
N LEU A 2 15.66 24.37 29.02
CA LEU A 2 14.70 23.31 28.68
C LEU A 2 15.42 22.09 28.10
N ASP A 3 15.05 20.91 28.62
CA ASP A 3 15.61 19.64 28.15
C ASP A 3 14.80 19.12 26.96
N VAL A 4 15.47 18.89 25.83
CA VAL A 4 14.83 18.42 24.58
C VAL A 4 14.13 17.07 24.73
N TYR A 5 14.67 16.17 25.55
CA TYR A 5 14.04 14.89 25.82
C TYR A 5 12.68 15.07 26.54
N ARG A 6 12.62 15.95 27.55
CA ARG A 6 11.36 16.23 28.27
C ARG A 6 10.34 16.95 27.38
N LEU A 7 10.80 17.87 26.53
CA LEU A 7 9.95 18.50 25.51
C LEU A 7 9.32 17.45 24.59
N ARG A 8 10.12 16.48 24.13
CA ARG A 8 9.62 15.36 23.32
C ARG A 8 8.56 14.54 24.05
N LEU A 9 8.73 14.26 25.35
CA LEU A 9 7.72 13.55 26.15
C LEU A 9 6.41 14.32 26.24
N LEU A 10 6.46 15.66 26.40
CA LEU A 10 5.27 16.50 26.45
C LEU A 10 4.51 16.46 25.11
N ARG A 11 5.22 16.54 23.99
CA ARG A 11 4.64 16.39 22.66
C ARG A 11 4.01 15.00 22.46
N GLU A 12 4.68 13.93 22.87
CA GLU A 12 4.12 12.58 22.80
C GLU A 12 2.86 12.42 23.64
N LEU A 13 2.79 13.11 24.80
CA LEU A 13 1.59 13.11 25.63
C LEU A 13 0.43 13.84 24.94
N ASP A 14 0.68 14.97 24.28
CA ASP A 14 -0.34 15.69 23.49
C ASP A 14 -0.93 14.80 22.40
N ARG A 15 -0.08 14.05 21.68
CA ARG A 15 -0.48 13.17 20.59
C ARG A 15 -1.20 11.90 21.02
N ARG A 16 -0.74 11.27 22.12
CA ARG A 16 -1.23 9.95 22.56
C ARG A 16 -2.32 10.05 23.65
N GLY A 17 -2.52 11.22 24.22
CA GLY A 17 -3.58 11.53 25.17
C GLY A 17 -3.37 10.98 26.58
N THR A 18 -2.55 9.94 26.80
CA THR A 18 -2.35 9.33 28.13
C THR A 18 -0.89 8.98 28.42
N LEU A 19 -0.48 9.12 29.68
CA LEU A 19 0.86 8.70 30.15
C LEU A 19 1.14 7.21 29.88
N ALA A 20 0.12 6.36 29.98
CA ALA A 20 0.26 4.92 29.71
C ALA A 20 0.52 4.64 28.24
N ALA A 21 -0.09 5.41 27.32
CA ALA A 21 0.16 5.28 25.88
C ALA A 21 1.57 5.75 25.51
N VAL A 22 2.04 6.87 26.10
CA VAL A 22 3.42 7.36 25.92
C VAL A 22 4.43 6.35 26.45
N ALA A 23 4.20 5.82 27.66
CA ALA A 23 5.07 4.85 28.28
C ALA A 23 5.23 3.57 27.44
N ARG A 24 4.14 3.04 26.89
CA ARG A 24 4.17 1.89 25.98
C ARG A 24 4.98 2.18 24.72
N ALA A 25 4.71 3.33 24.10
CA ALA A 25 5.36 3.70 22.83
C ALA A 25 6.88 3.91 22.99
N LEU A 26 7.32 4.38 24.12
CA LEU A 26 8.73 4.69 24.38
C LEU A 26 9.44 3.63 25.22
N SER A 27 8.77 2.51 25.55
CA SER A 27 9.30 1.43 26.39
C SER A 27 9.76 1.90 27.79
N TYR A 28 8.97 2.81 28.39
CA TYR A 28 9.17 3.30 29.76
C TYR A 28 8.02 2.90 30.69
N SER A 29 8.16 3.18 31.99
CA SER A 29 7.03 3.10 32.94
C SER A 29 6.22 4.40 32.91
N PRO A 30 4.89 4.36 33.18
CA PRO A 30 4.09 5.59 33.30
C PRO A 30 4.60 6.53 34.42
N SER A 31 5.14 5.98 35.48
CA SER A 31 5.74 6.76 36.60
C SER A 31 7.00 7.49 36.15
N ALA A 32 7.87 6.87 35.34
CA ALA A 32 9.06 7.53 34.82
C ALA A 32 8.69 8.70 33.91
N ILE A 33 7.69 8.53 33.00
CA ILE A 33 7.18 9.62 32.14
C ILE A 33 6.63 10.76 33.01
N SER A 34 5.78 10.44 34.01
CA SER A 34 5.22 11.45 34.94
C SER A 34 6.31 12.24 35.65
N GLN A 35 7.35 11.57 36.16
CA GLN A 35 8.47 12.22 36.82
C GLN A 35 9.23 13.17 35.89
N GLN A 36 9.49 12.78 34.66
CA GLN A 36 10.17 13.63 33.68
C GLN A 36 9.32 14.86 33.31
N LEU A 37 8.01 14.72 33.21
CA LEU A 37 7.12 15.84 32.92
C LEU A 37 7.01 16.79 34.14
N SER A 38 6.98 16.27 35.36
CA SER A 38 7.05 17.11 36.59
C SER A 38 8.37 17.88 36.69
N GLN A 39 9.48 17.26 36.23
CA GLN A 39 10.76 17.99 36.15
C GLN A 39 10.71 19.10 35.10
N LEU A 40 10.01 18.90 33.97
CA LEU A 40 9.80 19.94 32.96
C LEU A 40 8.96 21.11 33.53
N GLU A 41 7.94 20.82 34.32
CA GLU A 41 7.17 21.86 35.04
C GLU A 41 8.07 22.68 35.98
N ALA A 42 8.96 22.00 36.74
CA ALA A 42 9.93 22.69 37.58
C ALA A 42 10.92 23.56 36.77
N GLU A 43 11.36 23.13 35.60
CA GLU A 43 12.23 23.89 34.70
C GLU A 43 11.54 25.11 34.07
N THR A 44 10.27 24.98 33.74
CA THR A 44 9.47 26.06 33.15
C THR A 44 8.89 27.02 34.16
N GLY A 45 8.74 26.59 35.40
CA GLY A 45 8.07 27.34 36.45
C GLY A 45 6.56 27.47 36.27
N VAL A 46 5.95 26.68 35.36
CA VAL A 46 4.52 26.70 35.10
C VAL A 46 3.92 25.29 35.12
N THR A 47 2.64 25.21 35.49
CA THR A 47 1.90 23.96 35.42
C THR A 47 1.59 23.62 33.96
N LEU A 48 2.05 22.45 33.50
CA LEU A 48 1.83 21.94 32.17
C LEU A 48 0.72 20.88 32.13
N LEU A 49 0.50 20.17 33.22
CA LEU A 49 -0.48 19.09 33.34
C LEU A 49 -1.48 19.38 34.45
N GLU A 50 -2.74 19.14 34.18
CA GLU A 50 -3.82 19.19 35.18
C GLU A 50 -4.46 17.81 35.33
N PRO A 51 -4.77 17.37 36.56
CA PRO A 51 -5.43 16.09 36.79
C PRO A 51 -6.86 16.12 36.23
N VAL A 52 -7.23 15.05 35.49
CA VAL A 52 -8.60 14.84 35.02
C VAL A 52 -8.99 13.38 35.24
N GLY A 53 -9.86 13.15 36.22
CA GLY A 53 -10.24 11.82 36.65
C GLY A 53 -9.03 10.99 37.12
N ARG A 54 -8.74 9.86 36.42
CA ARG A 54 -7.55 9.01 36.66
C ARG A 54 -6.37 9.35 35.75
N GLY A 55 -6.49 10.37 34.93
CA GLY A 55 -5.48 10.78 33.96
C GLY A 55 -5.02 12.21 34.13
N VAL A 56 -4.35 12.72 33.10
CA VAL A 56 -3.86 14.09 33.03
C VAL A 56 -4.28 14.72 31.68
N ARG A 57 -4.44 16.04 31.67
CA ARG A 57 -4.69 16.85 30.50
C ARG A 57 -3.66 17.97 30.40
N LEU A 58 -3.26 18.31 29.19
CA LEU A 58 -2.38 19.45 28.94
C LEU A 58 -3.11 20.78 29.19
N THR A 59 -2.43 21.67 29.91
CA THR A 59 -2.87 23.06 30.08
C THR A 59 -2.75 23.86 28.77
N PRO A 60 -3.38 25.04 28.63
CA PRO A 60 -3.13 25.93 27.52
C PRO A 60 -1.65 26.30 27.34
N LEU A 61 -0.91 26.50 28.43
CA LEU A 61 0.53 26.79 28.41
C LEU A 61 1.35 25.61 27.89
N ALA A 62 0.96 24.38 28.26
CA ALA A 62 1.59 23.18 27.73
C ALA A 62 1.43 23.09 26.21
N ARG A 63 0.27 23.42 25.65
CA ARG A 63 0.04 23.42 24.20
C ARG A 63 0.88 24.46 23.46
N VAL A 64 1.06 25.65 24.04
CA VAL A 64 2.00 26.65 23.53
C VAL A 64 3.41 26.06 23.49
N LEU A 65 3.84 25.41 24.58
CA LEU A 65 5.15 24.76 24.63
C LEU A 65 5.28 23.62 23.62
N VAL A 66 4.24 22.82 23.38
CA VAL A 66 4.21 21.78 22.33
C VAL A 66 4.45 22.38 20.95
N THR A 67 3.80 23.50 20.61
CA THR A 67 4.01 24.18 19.32
C THR A 67 5.48 24.59 19.11
N HIS A 68 6.11 25.16 20.14
CA HIS A 68 7.54 25.48 20.10
C HIS A 68 8.41 24.22 20.05
N THR A 69 8.03 23.17 20.75
CA THR A 69 8.72 21.89 20.75
C THR A 69 8.78 21.28 19.35
N GLU A 70 7.68 21.32 18.61
CA GLU A 70 7.65 20.83 17.23
C GLU A 70 8.67 21.56 16.35
N ALA A 71 8.74 22.88 16.45
CA ALA A 71 9.73 23.68 15.71
C ALA A 71 11.19 23.37 16.11
N ILE A 72 11.46 23.16 17.41
CA ILE A 72 12.78 22.79 17.91
C ILE A 72 13.19 21.41 17.38
N LEU A 73 12.31 20.44 17.45
CA LEU A 73 12.59 19.08 16.99
C LEU A 73 12.78 19.03 15.46
N GLU A 74 11.98 19.77 14.68
CA GLU A 74 12.18 19.94 13.25
C GLU A 74 13.58 20.49 12.93
N ARG A 75 14.01 21.51 13.68
CA ARG A 75 15.33 22.13 13.49
C ARG A 75 16.50 21.21 13.84
N LEU A 76 16.33 20.38 14.87
CA LEU A 76 17.33 19.36 15.20
C LEU A 76 17.42 18.29 14.11
N GLU A 77 16.28 17.81 13.58
CA GLU A 77 16.28 16.88 12.45
C GLU A 77 16.92 17.49 11.20
N GLU A 78 16.69 18.78 10.91
CA GLU A 78 17.36 19.48 9.81
C GLU A 78 18.88 19.49 10.00
N ALA A 79 19.36 19.83 11.20
CA ALA A 79 20.78 19.83 11.49
C ALA A 79 21.42 18.44 11.36
N GLU A 80 20.74 17.39 11.81
CA GLU A 80 21.16 16.00 11.59
C GLU A 80 21.20 15.64 10.11
N ALA A 81 20.20 16.08 9.33
CA ALA A 81 20.16 15.86 7.89
C ALA A 81 21.32 16.56 7.16
N ASP A 82 21.66 17.79 7.56
CA ASP A 82 22.78 18.54 7.00
C ASP A 82 24.12 17.88 7.31
N LEU A 83 24.31 17.39 8.53
CA LEU A 83 25.50 16.61 8.91
C LEU A 83 25.63 15.33 8.11
N GLN A 84 24.52 14.61 7.92
CA GLN A 84 24.51 13.40 7.09
C GLN A 84 24.76 13.72 5.60
N ALA A 85 24.31 14.89 5.12
CA ALA A 85 24.54 15.31 3.74
C ALA A 85 26.00 15.59 3.43
N ALA A 86 26.80 15.92 4.43
CA ALA A 86 28.25 16.08 4.31
C ALA A 86 29.01 14.74 4.22
N ALA A 87 28.35 13.61 4.56
CA ALA A 87 28.95 12.30 4.44
C ALA A 87 28.98 11.83 2.98
N THR A 88 30.06 11.15 2.58
CA THR A 88 30.26 10.65 1.20
C THR A 88 29.38 9.46 0.86
N GLU A 89 28.88 8.75 1.83
CA GLU A 89 28.10 7.52 1.60
C GLU A 89 26.73 7.58 2.29
N VAL A 90 25.73 7.10 1.57
CA VAL A 90 24.39 6.90 2.12
C VAL A 90 24.34 5.60 2.92
N ARG A 91 24.20 5.72 4.24
CA ARG A 91 24.21 4.61 5.19
C ARG A 91 23.07 4.73 6.20
N GLY A 92 22.84 3.65 6.97
CA GLY A 92 21.91 3.62 8.09
C GLY A 92 20.66 2.80 7.79
N THR A 93 19.65 2.95 8.63
CA THR A 93 18.37 2.25 8.50
C THR A 93 17.25 3.25 8.28
N LEU A 94 16.40 3.00 7.29
CA LEU A 94 15.13 3.70 7.09
C LEU A 94 13.96 2.74 7.34
N ARG A 95 13.05 3.15 8.21
CA ARG A 95 11.78 2.46 8.47
C ARG A 95 10.71 3.06 7.59
N VAL A 96 10.11 2.21 6.75
CA VAL A 96 9.17 2.62 5.71
C VAL A 96 7.83 1.94 5.93
N ALA A 97 6.74 2.71 5.98
CA ALA A 97 5.40 2.16 5.96
C ALA A 97 4.76 2.31 4.59
N SER A 98 4.08 1.27 4.13
CA SER A 98 3.39 1.25 2.85
C SER A 98 2.28 0.22 2.82
N PHE A 99 1.30 0.42 1.95
CA PHE A 99 0.15 -0.47 1.76
C PHE A 99 0.38 -1.45 0.59
N GLN A 100 -0.49 -2.45 0.52
CA GLN A 100 -0.31 -3.67 -0.29
C GLN A 100 0.05 -3.41 -1.75
N SER A 101 -0.68 -2.57 -2.49
CA SER A 101 -0.44 -2.37 -3.92
C SER A 101 0.96 -1.83 -4.24
N VAL A 102 1.50 -0.93 -3.41
CA VAL A 102 2.86 -0.40 -3.56
C VAL A 102 3.90 -1.43 -3.16
N LEU A 103 3.63 -2.22 -2.09
CA LEU A 103 4.52 -3.31 -1.67
C LEU A 103 4.73 -4.32 -2.82
N PHE A 104 3.70 -4.68 -3.53
CA PHE A 104 3.81 -5.62 -4.66
C PHE A 104 4.43 -4.99 -5.90
N ALA A 105 4.03 -3.77 -6.25
CA ALA A 105 4.38 -3.18 -7.53
C ALA A 105 5.75 -2.50 -7.54
N LEU A 106 6.16 -1.84 -6.45
CA LEU A 106 7.34 -0.97 -6.43
C LEU A 106 8.47 -1.51 -5.56
N ILE A 107 8.15 -2.01 -4.36
CA ILE A 107 9.16 -2.28 -3.35
C ILE A 107 10.20 -3.32 -3.81
N PRO A 108 9.89 -4.42 -4.49
CA PRO A 108 10.92 -5.38 -4.94
C PRO A 108 11.99 -4.71 -5.81
N SER A 109 11.59 -3.88 -6.78
CA SER A 109 12.56 -3.19 -7.64
C SER A 109 13.31 -2.08 -6.93
N VAL A 110 12.70 -1.43 -5.94
CA VAL A 110 13.36 -0.43 -5.07
C VAL A 110 14.46 -1.07 -4.25
N LEU A 111 14.17 -2.22 -3.62
CA LEU A 111 15.17 -2.96 -2.81
C LEU A 111 16.38 -3.37 -3.65
N THR A 112 16.16 -3.94 -4.84
CA THR A 112 17.25 -4.31 -5.75
C THR A 112 18.15 -3.12 -6.09
N ARG A 113 17.54 -1.98 -6.48
CA ARG A 113 18.28 -0.76 -6.85
C ARG A 113 19.07 -0.16 -5.70
N LEU A 114 18.47 -0.13 -4.50
CA LEU A 114 19.14 0.44 -3.35
C LEU A 114 20.28 -0.47 -2.87
N ALA A 115 20.13 -1.80 -2.93
CA ALA A 115 21.20 -2.72 -2.62
C ALA A 115 22.41 -2.54 -3.56
N GLU A 116 22.17 -2.29 -4.86
CA GLU A 116 23.23 -2.05 -5.84
C GLU A 116 23.94 -0.70 -5.65
N ARG A 117 23.18 0.37 -5.35
CA ARG A 117 23.73 1.74 -5.33
C ARG A 117 24.16 2.22 -3.94
N HIS A 118 23.50 1.73 -2.90
CA HIS A 118 23.67 2.15 -1.52
C HIS A 118 23.69 0.94 -0.59
N PRO A 119 24.71 0.04 -0.68
CA PRO A 119 24.77 -1.20 0.08
C PRO A 119 24.80 -0.99 1.61
N GLY A 120 25.18 0.21 2.06
CA GLY A 120 25.14 0.59 3.48
C GLY A 120 23.76 1.04 3.98
N LEU A 121 22.73 1.14 3.09
CA LEU A 121 21.39 1.55 3.45
C LEU A 121 20.48 0.34 3.66
N ARG A 122 20.01 0.14 4.87
CA ARG A 122 19.03 -0.88 5.24
C ARG A 122 17.62 -0.30 5.19
N LEU A 123 16.69 -0.99 4.53
CA LEU A 123 15.27 -0.69 4.60
C LEU A 123 14.55 -1.69 5.49
N GLU A 124 13.77 -1.19 6.44
CA GLU A 124 12.80 -1.95 7.22
C GLU A 124 11.40 -1.53 6.76
N ILE A 125 10.63 -2.48 6.25
CA ILE A 125 9.36 -2.18 5.58
C ILE A 125 8.23 -2.82 6.35
N THR A 126 7.23 -1.99 6.69
CA THR A 126 6.01 -2.40 7.38
C THR A 126 4.82 -2.23 6.45
N HIS A 127 3.95 -3.24 6.39
CA HIS A 127 2.64 -3.11 5.76
C HIS A 127 1.71 -2.36 6.71
N GLU A 128 1.31 -1.14 6.34
CA GLU A 128 0.42 -0.31 7.14
C GLU A 128 -0.48 0.54 6.22
N GLN A 129 -1.70 0.82 6.69
CA GLN A 129 -2.61 1.73 6.01
C GLN A 129 -2.14 3.18 6.12
N ALA A 130 -2.52 4.04 5.14
CA ALA A 130 -1.98 5.38 5.04
C ALA A 130 -2.19 6.23 6.30
N ILE A 131 -3.39 6.23 6.90
CA ILE A 131 -3.68 7.06 8.09
C ILE A 131 -2.81 6.65 9.29
N PRO A 132 -2.83 5.39 9.78
CA PRO A 132 -1.96 5.01 10.90
C PRO A 132 -0.47 5.11 10.57
N ALA A 133 -0.07 4.95 9.29
CA ALA A 133 1.31 5.16 8.87
C ALA A 133 1.77 6.61 9.10
N PHE A 134 0.93 7.61 8.79
CA PHE A 134 1.26 9.01 9.06
C PHE A 134 1.32 9.31 10.57
N ASP A 135 0.45 8.72 11.38
CA ASP A 135 0.53 8.81 12.84
C ASP A 135 1.87 8.24 13.36
N GLY A 136 2.27 7.08 12.85
CA GLY A 136 3.57 6.46 13.14
C GLY A 136 4.76 7.29 12.64
N LEU A 137 4.66 7.97 11.49
CA LEU A 137 5.68 8.88 10.99
C LEU A 137 5.95 10.02 12.00
N LEU A 138 4.88 10.64 12.47
CA LEU A 138 4.97 11.73 13.44
C LEU A 138 5.42 11.26 14.82
N ALA A 139 5.16 9.99 15.16
CA ALA A 139 5.63 9.35 16.39
C ALA A 139 7.07 8.80 16.27
N HIS A 140 7.77 9.03 15.14
CA HIS A 140 9.11 8.51 14.83
C HIS A 140 9.19 6.97 14.78
N GLU A 141 8.08 6.28 14.54
CA GLU A 141 8.06 4.85 14.26
C GLU A 141 8.51 4.57 12.81
N PHE A 142 8.19 5.49 11.90
CA PHE A 142 8.63 5.45 10.50
C PHE A 142 9.43 6.70 10.11
N ASP A 143 10.26 6.58 9.09
CA ASP A 143 11.08 7.66 8.53
C ASP A 143 10.51 8.15 7.19
N LEU A 144 9.86 7.25 6.43
CA LEU A 144 9.10 7.58 5.24
C LEU A 144 7.82 6.74 5.19
N VAL A 145 6.73 7.37 4.79
CA VAL A 145 5.45 6.68 4.55
C VAL A 145 4.99 6.90 3.12
N ILE A 146 4.30 5.92 2.56
CA ILE A 146 3.59 6.06 1.30
C ILE A 146 2.13 6.37 1.63
N GLY A 147 1.62 7.49 1.14
CA GLY A 147 0.23 7.90 1.26
C GLY A 147 -0.52 7.73 -0.05
N GLU A 148 -1.84 7.75 0.03
CA GLU A 148 -2.71 7.73 -1.13
C GLU A 148 -3.87 8.73 -0.98
N GLU A 149 -4.24 9.35 -2.08
CA GLU A 149 -5.34 10.31 -2.14
C GLU A 149 -6.29 9.90 -3.28
N TYR A 150 -7.57 9.84 -2.99
CA TYR A 150 -8.61 9.48 -3.96
C TYR A 150 -9.38 10.72 -4.44
N PRO A 151 -9.85 10.75 -5.71
CA PRO A 151 -10.63 11.87 -6.23
C PRO A 151 -11.86 12.14 -5.36
N GLY A 152 -12.09 13.41 -5.00
CA GLY A 152 -13.27 13.80 -4.21
C GLY A 152 -13.27 13.34 -2.75
N VAL A 153 -12.25 12.64 -2.27
CA VAL A 153 -12.07 12.29 -0.85
C VAL A 153 -11.02 13.21 -0.26
N ALA A 154 -11.48 14.20 0.52
CA ALA A 154 -10.57 15.12 1.20
C ALA A 154 -9.90 14.44 2.39
N LEU A 155 -8.57 14.47 2.42
CA LEU A 155 -7.78 14.13 3.60
C LEU A 155 -7.19 15.43 4.17
N PRO A 156 -7.26 15.63 5.50
CA PRO A 156 -6.63 16.80 6.09
C PRO A 156 -5.11 16.76 5.90
N PRO A 157 -4.46 17.93 5.71
CA PRO A 157 -3.00 18.01 5.68
C PRO A 157 -2.42 17.49 7.00
N VAL A 158 -1.37 16.70 6.92
CA VAL A 158 -0.68 16.20 8.10
C VAL A 158 0.36 17.22 8.54
N THR A 159 0.04 18.01 9.57
CA THR A 159 0.98 18.99 10.16
C THR A 159 2.25 18.29 10.62
N GLY A 160 3.42 18.88 10.34
CA GLY A 160 4.74 18.31 10.66
C GLY A 160 5.25 17.29 9.65
N ALA A 161 4.48 16.96 8.59
CA ALA A 161 4.92 16.13 7.50
C ALA A 161 5.05 16.91 6.19
N ARG A 162 6.09 16.62 5.40
CA ARG A 162 6.25 17.09 4.02
C ARG A 162 5.92 15.95 3.06
N THR A 163 4.86 16.15 2.27
CA THR A 163 4.43 15.20 1.25
C THR A 163 4.92 15.61 -0.14
N GLN A 164 5.22 14.62 -0.98
CA GLN A 164 5.55 14.82 -2.39
C GLN A 164 4.81 13.79 -3.25
N LEU A 165 4.29 14.23 -4.38
CA LEU A 165 3.67 13.34 -5.35
C LEU A 165 4.70 12.31 -5.84
N LEU A 166 4.33 11.04 -5.76
CA LEU A 166 5.10 9.91 -6.27
C LEU A 166 4.63 9.50 -7.66
N ALA A 167 3.33 9.21 -7.80
CA ALA A 167 2.72 8.75 -9.04
C ALA A 167 1.21 9.01 -9.07
N ARG A 168 0.62 8.85 -10.25
CA ARG A 168 -0.83 8.67 -10.44
C ARG A 168 -1.06 7.22 -10.86
N ASP A 169 -2.12 6.61 -10.33
CA ASP A 169 -2.43 5.20 -10.54
C ASP A 169 -3.91 5.06 -10.89
N GLU A 170 -4.19 4.58 -12.10
CA GLU A 170 -5.56 4.42 -12.60
C GLU A 170 -6.27 3.33 -11.82
N LEU A 171 -7.55 3.54 -11.54
CA LEU A 171 -8.41 2.59 -10.86
C LEU A 171 -9.21 1.78 -11.87
N PHE A 172 -9.32 0.48 -11.64
CA PHE A 172 -10.02 -0.46 -12.50
C PHE A 172 -11.08 -1.21 -11.72
N LEU A 173 -12.11 -1.66 -12.42
CA LEU A 173 -13.04 -2.66 -11.92
C LEU A 173 -12.48 -4.04 -12.21
N VAL A 174 -12.60 -4.92 -11.23
CA VAL A 174 -12.41 -6.36 -11.38
C VAL A 174 -13.76 -7.01 -11.19
N LEU A 175 -14.26 -7.62 -12.26
CA LEU A 175 -15.64 -8.10 -12.36
C LEU A 175 -15.70 -9.61 -12.46
N PRO A 176 -16.75 -10.25 -11.89
CA PRO A 176 -17.01 -11.67 -12.10
C PRO A 176 -17.32 -11.95 -13.58
N SER A 177 -16.59 -12.90 -14.17
CA SER A 177 -16.74 -13.32 -15.55
C SER A 177 -17.62 -14.58 -15.71
N HIS A 178 -18.02 -15.20 -14.60
CA HIS A 178 -18.85 -16.40 -14.55
C HIS A 178 -19.69 -16.44 -13.28
N GLY A 179 -20.56 -17.43 -13.15
CA GLY A 179 -21.43 -17.57 -11.96
C GLY A 179 -22.68 -16.69 -12.02
N PRO A 180 -23.47 -16.64 -10.93
CA PRO A 180 -24.76 -15.96 -10.90
C PRO A 180 -24.67 -14.44 -11.02
N TYR A 181 -23.50 -13.88 -10.80
CA TYR A 181 -23.23 -12.44 -10.87
C TYR A 181 -22.30 -12.08 -12.02
N ALA A 182 -22.15 -12.98 -13.02
CA ALA A 182 -21.36 -12.71 -14.21
C ALA A 182 -21.82 -11.42 -14.91
N VAL A 183 -20.86 -10.54 -15.17
CA VAL A 183 -21.11 -9.29 -15.90
C VAL A 183 -20.63 -9.47 -17.33
N ASP A 184 -21.57 -9.51 -18.25
CA ASP A 184 -21.25 -9.53 -19.68
C ASP A 184 -21.13 -8.09 -20.19
N VAL A 185 -19.90 -7.66 -20.40
CA VAL A 185 -19.59 -6.36 -21.01
C VAL A 185 -19.08 -6.66 -22.41
N ALA A 186 -19.86 -6.33 -23.42
CA ALA A 186 -19.40 -6.41 -24.79
C ALA A 186 -18.20 -5.50 -25.01
N ALA A 187 -17.20 -5.97 -25.77
CA ALA A 187 -15.93 -5.25 -25.95
C ALA A 187 -16.11 -3.82 -26.51
N ASP A 188 -17.18 -3.60 -27.28
CA ASP A 188 -17.47 -2.35 -27.98
C ASP A 188 -18.67 -1.57 -27.39
N ALA A 189 -19.30 -2.07 -26.31
CA ALA A 189 -20.42 -1.36 -25.70
C ALA A 189 -19.93 -0.32 -24.66
N PRO A 190 -20.55 0.86 -24.58
CA PRO A 190 -20.26 1.84 -23.55
C PRO A 190 -20.66 1.27 -22.19
N PHE A 191 -19.68 0.92 -21.38
CA PHE A 191 -19.87 0.43 -20.00
C PHE A 191 -20.27 1.59 -19.08
N ARG A 192 -21.29 1.41 -18.27
CA ARG A 192 -21.69 2.33 -17.22
C ARG A 192 -21.59 1.66 -15.88
N LEU A 193 -21.12 2.38 -14.87
CA LEU A 193 -21.02 1.86 -13.51
C LEU A 193 -22.39 1.42 -12.94
N ALA A 194 -23.48 2.08 -13.38
CA ALA A 194 -24.87 1.73 -13.04
C ALA A 194 -25.27 0.30 -13.44
N ASP A 195 -24.59 -0.29 -14.43
CA ASP A 195 -24.87 -1.65 -14.90
C ASP A 195 -24.46 -2.70 -13.84
N LEU A 196 -23.76 -2.28 -12.77
CA LEU A 196 -23.37 -3.11 -11.63
C LEU A 196 -24.28 -3.02 -10.41
N ALA A 197 -25.44 -2.37 -10.50
CA ALA A 197 -26.37 -2.18 -9.37
C ALA A 197 -26.86 -3.50 -8.72
N GLY A 198 -26.91 -4.61 -9.49
CA GLY A 198 -27.31 -5.93 -9.02
C GLY A 198 -26.15 -6.86 -8.65
N VAL A 199 -24.91 -6.40 -8.74
CA VAL A 199 -23.72 -7.21 -8.47
C VAL A 199 -23.29 -7.00 -7.02
N PRO A 200 -23.00 -8.07 -6.24
CA PRO A 200 -22.37 -7.93 -4.93
C PRO A 200 -20.98 -7.32 -5.03
N TRP A 201 -20.59 -6.58 -3.99
CA TRP A 201 -19.31 -5.90 -3.90
C TRP A 201 -18.46 -6.40 -2.73
N ILE A 202 -17.14 -6.41 -2.95
CA ILE A 202 -16.15 -6.37 -1.89
C ILE A 202 -15.46 -5.01 -1.94
N LEU A 203 -15.48 -4.28 -0.83
CA LEU A 203 -14.91 -2.94 -0.72
C LEU A 203 -14.20 -2.77 0.62
N ASP A 204 -13.22 -1.90 0.64
CA ASP A 204 -12.62 -1.41 1.87
C ASP A 204 -13.67 -0.83 2.85
N PRO A 205 -13.35 -0.78 4.17
CA PRO A 205 -14.21 -0.12 5.14
C PRO A 205 -14.53 1.34 4.75
N PRO A 206 -15.74 1.85 5.05
CA PRO A 206 -16.16 3.21 4.67
C PRO A 206 -15.33 4.31 5.35
N SER A 207 -14.61 3.99 6.41
CA SER A 207 -13.69 4.90 7.10
C SER A 207 -12.35 5.10 6.38
N THR A 208 -12.06 4.30 5.35
CA THR A 208 -10.86 4.42 4.53
C THR A 208 -11.13 5.24 3.26
N ALA A 209 -10.10 5.88 2.71
CA ALA A 209 -10.23 6.66 1.48
C ALA A 209 -10.69 5.81 0.27
N PRO A 210 -10.13 4.60 0.01
CA PRO A 210 -10.61 3.73 -1.06
C PRO A 210 -12.07 3.31 -0.86
N GLY A 211 -12.45 2.92 0.37
CA GLY A 211 -13.82 2.49 0.67
C GLY A 211 -14.85 3.61 0.56
N ALA A 212 -14.51 4.82 1.00
CA ALA A 212 -15.37 6.00 0.84
C ALA A 212 -15.53 6.37 -0.64
N TRP A 213 -14.41 6.39 -1.39
CA TRP A 213 -14.41 6.72 -2.80
C TRP A 213 -15.27 5.75 -3.63
N ALA A 214 -15.09 4.45 -3.45
CA ALA A 214 -15.82 3.44 -4.22
C ALA A 214 -17.34 3.54 -4.00
N ARG A 215 -17.79 3.74 -2.75
CA ARG A 215 -19.20 3.95 -2.44
C ARG A 215 -19.77 5.24 -3.05
N ASN A 216 -18.99 6.32 -2.99
CA ASN A 216 -19.40 7.59 -3.62
C ASN A 216 -19.53 7.43 -5.13
N ALA A 217 -18.60 6.76 -5.80
CA ALA A 217 -18.69 6.49 -7.23
C ALA A 217 -19.95 5.70 -7.62
N CYS A 218 -20.34 4.69 -6.81
CA CYS A 218 -21.57 3.95 -7.02
C CYS A 218 -22.81 4.85 -6.83
N ARG A 219 -22.84 5.69 -5.79
CA ARG A 219 -23.95 6.65 -5.56
C ARG A 219 -24.08 7.67 -6.67
N GLU A 220 -22.97 8.21 -7.16
CA GLU A 220 -22.94 9.11 -8.32
C GLU A 220 -23.45 8.42 -9.59
N ALA A 221 -23.27 7.10 -9.70
CA ALA A 221 -23.83 6.28 -10.78
C ALA A 221 -25.31 5.91 -10.55
N GLY A 222 -25.93 6.32 -9.43
CA GLY A 222 -27.36 6.16 -9.15
C GLY A 222 -27.74 4.92 -8.36
N PHE A 223 -26.80 4.23 -7.70
CA PHE A 223 -27.11 3.07 -6.86
C PHE A 223 -26.25 2.99 -5.59
N GLU A 224 -26.77 2.31 -4.56
CA GLU A 224 -26.01 1.93 -3.38
C GLU A 224 -25.39 0.53 -3.61
N PRO A 225 -24.08 0.32 -3.43
CA PRO A 225 -23.47 -0.98 -3.64
C PRO A 225 -23.92 -2.00 -2.59
N ASP A 226 -24.29 -3.20 -3.01
CA ASP A 226 -24.55 -4.36 -2.12
C ASP A 226 -23.21 -4.90 -1.60
N VAL A 227 -22.67 -4.28 -0.56
CA VAL A 227 -21.37 -4.66 0.03
C VAL A 227 -21.55 -5.88 0.93
N ARG A 228 -21.27 -7.07 0.41
CA ARG A 228 -21.36 -8.35 1.16
C ARG A 228 -20.06 -8.70 1.86
N TYR A 229 -18.94 -8.18 1.36
CA TYR A 229 -17.62 -8.47 1.91
C TYR A 229 -16.92 -7.14 2.17
N ALA A 230 -16.23 -7.03 3.29
CA ALA A 230 -15.46 -5.85 3.67
C ALA A 230 -14.04 -6.26 4.06
N GLY A 231 -13.05 -5.60 3.50
CA GLY A 231 -11.65 -5.88 3.77
C GLY A 231 -10.74 -5.02 2.89
N SER A 232 -9.46 -5.00 3.25
CA SER A 232 -8.43 -4.23 2.54
C SER A 232 -7.36 -5.13 1.91
N ASP A 233 -7.67 -6.41 1.70
CA ASP A 233 -6.76 -7.34 1.01
C ASP A 233 -7.14 -7.43 -0.46
N LEU A 234 -6.40 -6.69 -1.29
CA LEU A 234 -6.65 -6.58 -2.72
C LEU A 234 -6.52 -7.93 -3.47
N LEU A 235 -5.72 -8.88 -2.96
CA LEU A 235 -5.62 -10.21 -3.57
C LEU A 235 -6.87 -11.04 -3.27
N PHE A 236 -7.43 -10.92 -2.06
CA PHE A 236 -8.70 -11.52 -1.72
C PHE A 236 -9.85 -10.94 -2.54
N GLU A 237 -9.84 -9.63 -2.78
CA GLU A 237 -10.81 -8.96 -3.65
C GLU A 237 -10.78 -9.50 -5.08
N ILE A 238 -9.57 -9.60 -5.67
CA ILE A 238 -9.38 -10.20 -6.99
C ILE A 238 -9.89 -11.65 -7.02
N LEU A 239 -9.57 -12.44 -5.99
CA LEU A 239 -9.97 -13.85 -5.90
C LEU A 239 -11.50 -14.01 -5.83
N LEU A 240 -12.21 -13.16 -5.10
CA LEU A 240 -13.68 -13.19 -5.07
C LEU A 240 -14.30 -12.89 -6.43
N ALA A 241 -13.74 -11.93 -7.16
CA ALA A 241 -14.17 -11.63 -8.53
C ALA A 241 -13.87 -12.81 -9.48
N GLU A 242 -12.67 -13.40 -9.40
CA GLU A 242 -12.30 -14.61 -10.17
C GLU A 242 -13.24 -15.80 -9.90
N ARG A 243 -13.77 -15.92 -8.68
CA ARG A 243 -14.69 -16.99 -8.30
C ARG A 243 -16.16 -16.66 -8.56
N GLY A 244 -16.46 -15.52 -9.18
CA GLY A 244 -17.83 -15.16 -9.57
C GLY A 244 -18.68 -14.58 -8.43
N HIS A 245 -18.09 -14.10 -7.32
CA HIS A 245 -18.83 -13.74 -6.11
C HIS A 245 -19.08 -12.25 -5.95
N ALA A 246 -18.14 -11.37 -6.38
CA ALA A 246 -18.24 -9.94 -6.14
C ALA A 246 -17.46 -9.12 -7.17
N ALA A 247 -17.87 -7.87 -7.36
CA ALA A 247 -17.08 -6.86 -8.04
C ALA A 247 -16.19 -6.12 -7.04
N SER A 248 -15.06 -5.59 -7.50
CA SER A 248 -14.16 -4.74 -6.70
C SER A 248 -13.51 -3.64 -7.54
N VAL A 249 -12.89 -2.69 -6.84
CA VAL A 249 -12.07 -1.63 -7.45
C VAL A 249 -10.61 -1.88 -7.09
N ILE A 250 -9.79 -2.16 -8.09
CA ILE A 250 -8.37 -2.51 -7.90
C ILE A 250 -7.48 -1.48 -8.59
N PRO A 251 -6.42 -1.01 -7.94
CA PRO A 251 -5.42 -0.13 -8.55
C PRO A 251 -4.66 -0.81 -9.69
N GLY A 252 -4.47 -0.11 -10.80
CA GLY A 252 -3.81 -0.62 -12.00
C GLY A 252 -2.37 -1.06 -11.75
N MET A 253 -1.67 -0.37 -10.85
CA MET A 253 -0.32 -0.72 -10.44
C MET A 253 -0.23 -2.15 -9.85
N LEU A 254 -1.22 -2.56 -9.04
CA LEU A 254 -1.30 -3.94 -8.54
C LEU A 254 -1.61 -4.92 -9.66
N LEU A 255 -2.60 -4.63 -10.50
CA LEU A 255 -3.00 -5.50 -11.62
C LEU A 255 -1.85 -5.77 -12.60
N SER A 256 -0.93 -4.81 -12.76
CA SER A 256 0.27 -4.99 -13.59
C SER A 256 1.40 -5.77 -12.90
N ALA A 257 1.34 -5.93 -11.59
CA ALA A 257 2.37 -6.58 -10.79
C ALA A 257 2.06 -8.02 -10.38
N VAL A 258 0.77 -8.39 -10.33
CA VAL A 258 0.35 -9.75 -9.95
C VAL A 258 0.13 -10.64 -11.20
N PRO A 259 0.18 -11.98 -11.06
CA PRO A 259 -0.20 -12.90 -12.12
C PRO A 259 -1.62 -12.56 -12.64
N ARG A 260 -1.86 -12.87 -13.92
CA ARG A 260 -3.13 -12.51 -14.60
C ARG A 260 -4.32 -13.04 -13.83
N PRO A 261 -5.21 -12.17 -13.36
CA PRO A 261 -6.45 -12.60 -12.74
C PRO A 261 -7.35 -13.27 -13.78
N GLY A 262 -8.04 -14.34 -13.41
CA GLY A 262 -9.09 -14.97 -14.23
C GLY A 262 -10.37 -14.13 -14.32
N ALA A 263 -10.49 -13.07 -13.49
CA ALA A 263 -11.59 -12.13 -13.52
C ALA A 263 -11.48 -11.15 -14.70
N ARG A 264 -12.59 -10.55 -15.10
CA ARG A 264 -12.65 -9.50 -16.10
C ARG A 264 -12.18 -8.18 -15.53
N ILE A 265 -11.21 -7.54 -16.19
CA ILE A 265 -10.75 -6.19 -15.84
C ILE A 265 -11.44 -5.19 -16.76
N GLN A 266 -12.11 -4.20 -16.15
CA GLN A 266 -12.85 -3.17 -16.86
C GLN A 266 -12.38 -1.77 -16.41
N ARG A 267 -12.21 -0.85 -17.38
CA ARG A 267 -11.95 0.55 -17.06
C ARG A 267 -13.19 1.21 -16.47
N ILE A 268 -12.99 2.01 -15.44
CA ILE A 268 -14.04 2.86 -14.89
C ILE A 268 -14.25 4.06 -15.81
N PRO A 269 -15.50 4.42 -16.16
CA PRO A 269 -15.80 5.63 -16.93
C PRO A 269 -15.11 6.86 -16.32
N GLY A 270 -14.56 7.73 -17.16
CA GLY A 270 -13.80 8.90 -16.70
C GLY A 270 -12.37 8.60 -16.23
N ARG A 271 -11.95 7.33 -16.20
CA ARG A 271 -10.59 6.90 -15.87
C ARG A 271 -10.06 7.54 -14.59
N PRO A 272 -10.72 7.34 -13.44
CA PRO A 272 -10.29 7.92 -12.18
C PRO A 272 -8.91 7.40 -11.78
N HIS A 273 -8.10 8.29 -11.20
CA HIS A 273 -6.75 7.99 -10.73
C HIS A 273 -6.63 8.38 -9.27
N ARG A 274 -6.06 7.50 -8.44
CA ARG A 274 -5.55 7.91 -7.14
C ARG A 274 -4.17 8.56 -7.29
N ARG A 275 -3.81 9.41 -6.35
CA ARG A 275 -2.48 10.02 -6.24
C ARG A 275 -1.71 9.29 -5.15
N LEU A 276 -0.54 8.77 -5.48
CA LEU A 276 0.39 8.22 -4.51
C LEU A 276 1.36 9.33 -4.08
N THR A 277 1.60 9.44 -2.79
CA THR A 277 2.51 10.42 -2.21
C THR A 277 3.55 9.75 -1.32
N THR A 278 4.69 10.39 -1.13
CA THR A 278 5.65 10.04 -0.07
C THR A 278 5.62 11.11 1.00
N GLY A 279 5.40 10.73 2.24
CA GLY A 279 5.45 11.60 3.41
C GLY A 279 6.70 11.35 4.26
N VAL A 280 7.31 12.41 4.74
CA VAL A 280 8.44 12.39 5.68
C VAL A 280 8.23 13.50 6.69
N ARG A 281 8.84 13.41 7.89
CA ARG A 281 8.86 14.55 8.82
C ARG A 281 9.54 15.75 8.16
N ALA A 282 9.08 16.95 8.49
CA ALA A 282 9.50 18.16 7.80
C ALA A 282 11.03 18.37 7.88
N GLY A 283 11.64 18.21 9.06
CA GLY A 283 13.08 18.31 9.26
C GLY A 283 13.91 17.22 8.58
N ALA A 284 13.34 16.04 8.40
CA ALA A 284 14.05 14.91 7.78
C ALA A 284 14.09 14.95 6.23
N ALA A 285 13.38 15.88 5.60
CA ALA A 285 13.24 15.92 4.13
C ALA A 285 14.58 16.05 3.37
N GLY A 286 15.60 16.63 4.00
CA GLY A 286 16.96 16.81 3.46
C GLY A 286 17.86 15.58 3.54
N GLN A 287 17.50 14.56 4.30
CA GLN A 287 18.35 13.39 4.54
C GLN A 287 18.72 12.67 3.23
N PRO A 288 20.01 12.35 3.01
CA PRO A 288 20.47 11.66 1.78
C PRO A 288 19.80 10.31 1.56
N ALA A 289 19.58 9.53 2.62
CA ALA A 289 18.90 8.24 2.56
C ALA A 289 17.43 8.36 2.08
N ILE A 290 16.71 9.39 2.56
CA ILE A 290 15.34 9.69 2.12
C ILE A 290 15.32 10.12 0.65
N ARG A 291 16.27 10.94 0.22
CA ARG A 291 16.39 11.36 -1.19
C ARG A 291 16.67 10.17 -2.10
N ALA A 292 17.61 9.29 -1.71
CA ALA A 292 17.93 8.08 -2.45
C ALA A 292 16.71 7.14 -2.58
N LEU A 293 15.97 6.93 -1.48
CA LEU A 293 14.75 6.13 -1.48
C LEU A 293 13.67 6.74 -2.37
N ARG A 294 13.42 8.06 -2.27
CA ARG A 294 12.45 8.76 -3.12
C ARG A 294 12.81 8.68 -4.60
N GLU A 295 14.08 8.75 -4.95
CA GLU A 295 14.53 8.58 -6.34
C GLU A 295 14.26 7.16 -6.85
N ALA A 296 14.61 6.14 -6.05
CA ALA A 296 14.35 4.75 -6.39
C ALA A 296 12.83 4.48 -6.56
N LEU A 297 12.00 5.01 -5.66
CA LEU A 297 10.52 4.92 -5.74
C LEU A 297 9.98 5.58 -7.01
N ARG A 298 10.41 6.81 -7.34
CA ARG A 298 9.97 7.50 -8.57
C ARG A 298 10.33 6.72 -9.83
N ARG A 299 11.51 6.11 -9.86
CA ARG A 299 11.94 5.30 -10.99
C ARG A 299 11.10 4.03 -11.10
N ALA A 300 10.90 3.31 -10.00
CA ALA A 300 10.04 2.14 -9.96
C ALA A 300 8.59 2.46 -10.37
N ALA A 301 8.06 3.61 -9.92
CA ALA A 301 6.71 4.05 -10.27
C ALA A 301 6.57 4.36 -11.77
N ARG A 302 7.56 5.00 -12.39
CA ARG A 302 7.57 5.21 -13.85
C ARG A 302 7.57 3.90 -14.62
N GLU A 303 8.37 2.93 -14.21
CA GLU A 303 8.43 1.62 -14.86
C GLU A 303 7.14 0.80 -14.66
N ALA A 304 6.51 0.88 -13.48
CA ALA A 304 5.21 0.28 -13.23
C ALA A 304 4.10 0.92 -14.07
N GLY A 305 4.10 2.25 -14.21
CA GLY A 305 3.13 2.98 -15.04
C GLY A 305 3.24 2.71 -16.55
N GLN A 306 4.37 2.17 -17.01
CA GLN A 306 4.57 1.75 -18.42
C GLN A 306 4.14 0.31 -18.68
N ARG A 307 3.81 -0.48 -17.65
CA ARG A 307 3.34 -1.86 -17.80
C ARG A 307 1.87 -1.85 -18.21
N GLU A 308 1.52 -2.71 -19.16
CA GLU A 308 0.13 -2.93 -19.53
C GLU A 308 -0.64 -3.60 -18.39
N VAL A 309 -1.86 -3.11 -18.13
CA VAL A 309 -2.79 -3.83 -17.26
C VAL A 309 -3.39 -4.98 -18.07
N PRO A 310 -3.21 -6.24 -17.61
CA PRO A 310 -3.68 -7.41 -18.36
C PRO A 310 -5.20 -7.35 -18.63
N GLY A 311 -5.63 -7.78 -19.81
CA GLY A 311 -7.05 -7.90 -20.17
C GLY A 311 -7.72 -6.63 -20.69
N THR A 312 -7.07 -5.48 -20.68
CA THR A 312 -7.64 -4.23 -21.21
C THR A 312 -7.36 -4.03 -22.72
N GLY A 313 -6.43 -4.80 -23.31
CA GLY A 313 -6.06 -4.72 -24.72
C GLY A 313 -5.44 -3.40 -25.18
N LEU A 314 -5.18 -2.49 -24.27
CA LEU A 314 -4.69 -1.15 -24.56
C LEU A 314 -3.38 -0.88 -23.80
N SER A 315 -2.40 -0.30 -24.51
CA SER A 315 -1.21 0.30 -23.88
C SER A 315 -1.58 1.43 -22.88
N PRO A 316 -0.69 1.81 -21.96
CA PRO A 316 -0.91 2.91 -21.02
C PRO A 316 -1.36 4.22 -21.69
N ASP A 317 -0.95 4.45 -22.93
CA ASP A 317 -1.25 5.64 -23.75
C ASP A 317 -2.62 5.55 -24.44
N GLY A 318 -3.40 4.46 -24.25
CA GLY A 318 -4.72 4.28 -24.87
C GLY A 318 -4.68 3.80 -26.33
N THR A 319 -3.50 3.47 -26.87
CA THR A 319 -3.37 2.86 -28.21
C THR A 319 -3.63 1.36 -28.14
N LEU A 320 -4.38 0.82 -29.12
CA LEU A 320 -4.59 -0.62 -29.24
C LEU A 320 -3.24 -1.31 -29.43
N SER A 321 -2.83 -2.13 -28.49
CA SER A 321 -1.69 -3.02 -28.64
C SER A 321 -2.00 -3.97 -29.75
N GLY A 322 -1.24 -3.86 -30.85
CA GLY A 322 -1.49 -4.59 -32.10
C GLY A 322 -1.69 -6.07 -31.85
N ALA A 323 -2.82 -6.57 -32.30
CA ALA A 323 -3.15 -7.98 -32.38
C ALA A 323 -2.08 -8.71 -33.23
N ARG A 324 -1.00 -9.15 -32.55
CA ARG A 324 -0.07 -10.10 -33.16
C ARG A 324 -0.60 -11.50 -32.92
N SER A 325 -1.40 -11.92 -33.91
CA SER A 325 -1.56 -13.29 -34.44
C SER A 325 -1.03 -14.43 -33.54
N TRP A 326 -1.90 -14.96 -32.71
CA TRP A 326 -1.84 -16.34 -32.25
C TRP A 326 -2.77 -17.25 -33.03
N CYS A 327 -2.77 -17.13 -34.37
CA CYS A 327 -3.40 -18.07 -35.28
C CYS A 327 -2.45 -18.28 -36.44
N ARG A 328 -1.57 -19.28 -36.38
CA ARG A 328 -1.10 -20.16 -37.46
C ARG A 328 0.08 -21.03 -36.98
N ARG A 329 -0.23 -22.11 -36.30
CA ARG A 329 0.45 -23.37 -36.56
C ARG A 329 -0.63 -24.45 -36.59
N GLY A 330 -1.14 -24.67 -37.81
CA GLY A 330 -1.94 -25.84 -38.11
C GLY A 330 -1.09 -27.12 -38.01
N PRO A 331 -1.72 -28.29 -37.81
CA PRO A 331 -0.99 -29.53 -37.63
C PRO A 331 -0.30 -29.91 -38.94
N ALA A 332 1.01 -30.12 -38.91
CA ALA A 332 1.78 -30.72 -39.99
C ALA A 332 1.26 -32.12 -40.25
N ARG A 333 0.85 -32.36 -41.49
CA ARG A 333 0.48 -33.66 -42.03
C ARG A 333 1.67 -34.61 -41.85
N CYS A 334 1.51 -35.66 -41.06
CA CYS A 334 2.39 -36.80 -41.03
C CYS A 334 2.08 -37.70 -42.21
N GLY A 335 2.96 -37.68 -43.21
CA GLY A 335 2.87 -38.50 -44.40
C GLY A 335 2.99 -39.99 -44.08
N ARG A 336 2.09 -40.76 -44.65
CA ARG A 336 2.10 -42.23 -44.71
C ARG A 336 3.35 -42.70 -45.44
N ARG A 337 4.15 -43.58 -44.84
CA ARG A 337 4.91 -44.60 -45.58
C ARG A 337 4.62 -45.96 -44.95
N ALA A 338 4.04 -46.82 -45.75
CA ALA A 338 3.89 -48.24 -45.52
C ALA A 338 5.21 -48.97 -45.83
N SER A 339 5.57 -49.95 -45.03
CA SER A 339 6.20 -51.17 -45.50
C SER A 339 6.30 -52.24 -44.38
N ARG A 340 5.57 -53.30 -44.59
CA ARG A 340 5.86 -54.72 -44.44
C ARG A 340 6.41 -55.21 -43.10
N GLY A 341 5.62 -56.14 -42.49
CA GLY A 341 5.97 -57.13 -41.49
C GLY A 341 6.99 -58.18 -41.97
N PRO A 342 7.28 -59.27 -41.30
CA PRO A 342 6.32 -60.16 -40.64
C PRO A 342 6.82 -60.92 -39.33
N ARG A 343 5.85 -61.47 -38.61
CA ARG A 343 5.78 -62.81 -37.98
C ARG A 343 6.62 -63.17 -36.74
N ARG A 344 5.90 -63.75 -35.82
CA ARG A 344 6.05 -64.93 -34.97
C ARG A 344 6.63 -64.74 -33.56
N GLY A 345 5.81 -65.22 -32.61
CA GLY A 345 6.22 -66.02 -31.51
C GLY A 345 5.47 -65.73 -30.18
N ALA A 346 4.38 -66.39 -29.98
CA ALA A 346 3.94 -66.76 -28.62
C ALA A 346 4.64 -68.09 -28.31
N PRO A 347 4.71 -68.64 -27.07
CA PRO A 347 3.67 -68.65 -26.05
C PRO A 347 4.13 -68.74 -24.56
N ARG A 348 3.10 -68.66 -23.68
CA ARG A 348 2.90 -69.44 -22.44
C ARG A 348 3.82 -69.20 -21.20
N GLY A 349 3.18 -68.90 -20.13
CA GLY A 349 2.94 -69.76 -19.00
C GLY A 349 3.21 -69.01 -17.70
N SER A 350 2.34 -68.95 -16.90
CA SER A 350 1.74 -69.63 -15.77
C SER A 350 2.02 -69.03 -14.40
N ARG A 351 0.92 -68.80 -13.70
CA ARG A 351 0.68 -69.15 -12.27
C ARG A 351 1.71 -68.61 -11.24
N SER A 352 1.40 -68.12 -10.15
CA SER A 352 0.32 -68.32 -9.18
C SER A 352 0.62 -67.59 -7.87
N ARG A 353 -0.43 -67.30 -7.14
CA ARG A 353 -0.59 -67.37 -5.68
C ARG A 353 0.00 -66.29 -4.78
N ARG A 354 -0.93 -65.56 -4.16
CA ARG A 354 -1.25 -65.56 -2.70
C ARG A 354 -0.07 -65.21 -1.80
N SER A 355 -0.16 -64.36 -0.86
CA SER A 355 -1.13 -64.22 0.26
C SER A 355 -0.69 -63.07 1.16
N ARG A 356 -1.68 -62.33 1.69
CA ARG A 356 -1.90 -62.04 3.11
C ARG A 356 -0.80 -61.38 3.95
N ALA A 357 -1.27 -60.30 4.51
CA ALA A 357 -1.29 -59.96 5.93
C ALA A 357 -0.09 -59.21 6.50
N GLY A 358 -0.43 -58.15 7.19
CA GLY A 358 0.31 -57.34 8.09
C GLY A 358 -0.26 -55.90 8.11
#